data_0379a81c959a2509136054b0dd3291b2
#
_entry.id   0379a81c959a2509136054b0dd3291b2
#
_cell.length_a   1.000
_cell.length_b   1.000
_cell.length_c   1.000
_cell.angle_alpha   90.00
_cell.angle_beta   90.00
_cell.angle_gamma   90.00
#
_symmetry.space_group_name_H-M   'P 1'
#
loop_
_entity.id
_entity.type
_entity.pdbx_description
1 polymer ?
#
loop_
_entity_poly.entity_id
_entity_poly.type
_entity_poly.pdbx_seq_one_letter_code
_entity_poly.pdbx_strand_id
1 'polypeptide(L)'
;MTPAELKQAGQMESLWATTPDIWADFVAILAGAPFECSSNDTRAECDRLAIPESARGGLWRMAVTAGLVVKKRTIEGLLWRIPSTGPSAHAALVQVYRRTTCP
;
A
#
# COMPACT_ATOMS: atom_id res chain seq x y z
N MET A 1 -1.83 -13.84 -27.62
CA MET A 1 -1.80 -12.90 -26.50
C MET A 1 -1.12 -11.61 -26.93
N THR A 2 -1.77 -10.49 -26.76
CA THR A 2 -1.22 -9.18 -27.12
C THR A 2 -0.21 -8.71 -26.06
N PRO A 3 0.70 -7.76 -26.37
CA PRO A 3 1.60 -7.20 -25.36
C PRO A 3 0.88 -6.59 -24.17
N ALA A 4 -0.31 -6.01 -24.39
CA ALA A 4 -1.12 -5.46 -23.30
C ALA A 4 -1.67 -6.55 -22.38
N GLU A 5 -2.07 -7.68 -22.94
CA GLU A 5 -2.54 -8.83 -22.15
C GLU A 5 -1.41 -9.47 -21.36
N LEU A 6 -0.21 -9.55 -21.92
CA LEU A 6 0.98 -10.03 -21.21
C LEU A 6 1.33 -9.11 -20.04
N LYS A 7 1.24 -7.80 -20.25
CA LYS A 7 1.48 -6.82 -19.19
C LYS A 7 0.43 -6.93 -18.08
N GLN A 8 -0.84 -7.10 -18.46
CA GLN A 8 -1.91 -7.34 -17.50
C GLN A 8 -1.73 -8.66 -16.74
N ALA A 9 -1.31 -9.71 -17.42
CA ALA A 9 -1.06 -11.01 -16.77
C ALA A 9 0.03 -10.89 -15.71
N GLY A 10 1.12 -10.14 -15.97
CA GLY A 10 2.16 -9.89 -14.99
C GLY A 10 1.68 -9.07 -13.80
N GLN A 11 0.82 -8.08 -14.04
CA GLN A 11 0.18 -7.32 -12.98
C GLN A 11 -0.83 -8.16 -12.20
N MET A 12 -1.53 -9.06 -12.88
CA MET A 12 -2.48 -9.97 -12.26
C MET A 12 -1.79 -11.01 -11.37
N GLU A 13 -0.61 -11.47 -11.71
CA GLU A 13 0.14 -12.35 -10.80
C GLU A 13 0.43 -11.67 -9.47
N SER A 14 0.78 -10.39 -9.48
CA SER A 14 0.90 -9.60 -8.26
C SER A 14 -0.46 -9.41 -7.58
N LEU A 15 -1.54 -9.29 -8.36
CA LEU A 15 -2.91 -9.13 -7.88
C LEU A 15 -3.55 -10.46 -7.45
N TRP A 16 -3.07 -11.60 -7.95
CA TRP A 16 -3.53 -12.92 -7.51
C TRP A 16 -3.19 -13.19 -6.05
N ALA A 17 -2.11 -12.59 -5.56
CA ALA A 17 -1.84 -12.55 -4.12
C ALA A 17 -2.81 -11.61 -3.39
N THR A 18 -3.63 -10.83 -4.14
CA THR A 18 -4.58 -9.86 -3.60
C THR A 18 -5.99 -10.37 -3.87
N THR A 19 -6.45 -11.31 -3.06
CA THR A 19 -7.83 -11.79 -3.11
C THR A 19 -8.78 -10.69 -2.63
N PRO A 20 -10.09 -10.78 -2.95
CA PRO A 20 -11.08 -9.85 -2.39
C PRO A 20 -11.02 -9.75 -0.86
N ASP A 21 -10.72 -10.86 -0.18
CA ASP A 21 -10.62 -10.88 1.28
C ASP A 21 -9.40 -10.07 1.76
N ILE A 22 -8.26 -10.22 1.09
CA ILE A 22 -7.05 -9.45 1.42
C ILE A 22 -7.29 -7.96 1.19
N TRP A 23 -7.96 -7.59 0.11
CA TRP A 23 -8.32 -6.20 -0.14
C TRP A 23 -9.26 -5.66 0.94
N ALA A 24 -10.29 -6.41 1.32
CA ALA A 24 -11.21 -6.01 2.39
C ALA A 24 -10.49 -5.83 3.72
N ASP A 25 -9.56 -6.74 4.03
CA ASP A 25 -8.71 -6.65 5.23
C ASP A 25 -7.86 -5.39 5.20
N PHE A 26 -7.24 -5.09 4.05
CA PHE A 26 -6.41 -3.90 3.91
C PHE A 26 -7.22 -2.61 4.05
N VAL A 27 -8.41 -2.56 3.48
CA VAL A 27 -9.33 -1.42 3.63
C VAL A 27 -9.68 -1.22 5.10
N ALA A 28 -9.95 -2.29 5.84
CA ALA A 28 -10.22 -2.23 7.27
C ALA A 28 -9.01 -1.72 8.06
N ILE A 29 -7.81 -2.16 7.71
CA ILE A 29 -6.57 -1.67 8.31
C ILE A 29 -6.42 -0.17 8.09
N LEU A 30 -6.65 0.30 6.87
CA LEU A 30 -6.58 1.73 6.54
C LEU A 30 -7.61 2.54 7.32
N ALA A 31 -8.81 2.00 7.52
CA ALA A 31 -9.86 2.69 8.28
C ALA A 31 -9.44 2.95 9.74
N GLY A 32 -8.61 2.08 10.30
CA GLY A 32 -8.08 2.24 11.66
C GLY A 32 -6.71 2.91 11.74
N ALA A 33 -6.10 3.23 10.60
CA ALA A 33 -4.76 3.82 10.56
C ALA A 33 -4.80 5.32 10.87
N PRO A 34 -3.65 5.94 11.28
CA PRO A 34 -3.56 7.38 11.42
C PRO A 34 -3.91 8.10 10.12
N PHE A 35 -4.32 9.36 10.20
CA PHE A 35 -4.65 10.19 9.03
C PHE A 35 -3.47 10.25 8.04
N GLU A 36 -2.26 10.47 8.55
CA GLU A 36 -1.03 10.28 7.77
C GLU A 36 -0.46 8.93 8.18
N CYS A 37 -0.28 8.03 7.22
CA CYS A 37 0.17 6.67 7.48
C CYS A 37 1.13 6.17 6.39
N SER A 38 1.87 5.14 6.73
CA SER A 38 2.79 4.46 5.82
C SER A 38 2.75 2.97 6.07
N SER A 39 3.53 2.21 5.33
CA SER A 39 3.67 0.78 5.59
C SER A 39 4.21 0.49 6.99
N ASN A 40 4.94 1.43 7.61
CA ASN A 40 5.38 1.30 9.01
C ASN A 40 4.17 1.17 9.96
N ASP A 41 3.11 1.95 9.71
CA ASP A 41 1.92 1.96 10.56
C ASP A 41 1.03 0.74 10.37
N THR A 42 1.05 0.15 9.17
CA THR A 42 0.15 -0.96 8.81
C THR A 42 0.82 -2.33 8.93
N ARG A 43 2.14 -2.38 9.13
CA ARG A 43 2.90 -3.64 9.10
C ARG A 43 2.41 -4.66 10.11
N ALA A 44 2.22 -4.25 11.36
CA ALA A 44 1.78 -5.16 12.42
C ALA A 44 0.42 -5.78 12.09
N GLU A 45 -0.52 -4.99 11.58
CA GLU A 45 -1.84 -5.49 11.21
C GLU A 45 -1.78 -6.39 9.97
N CYS A 46 -0.95 -6.03 8.99
CA CYS A 46 -0.73 -6.89 7.82
C CYS A 46 -0.12 -8.23 8.22
N ASP A 47 0.84 -8.22 9.14
CA ASP A 47 1.46 -9.45 9.66
C ASP A 47 0.43 -10.29 10.42
N ARG A 48 -0.40 -9.65 11.24
CA ARG A 48 -1.44 -10.34 12.03
C ARG A 48 -2.46 -11.03 11.12
N LEU A 49 -2.82 -10.41 10.00
CA LEU A 49 -3.77 -10.96 9.03
C LEU A 49 -3.10 -11.81 7.95
N ALA A 50 -1.80 -12.06 8.07
CA ALA A 50 -1.02 -12.85 7.14
C ALA A 50 -1.10 -12.35 5.69
N ILE A 51 -1.17 -11.02 5.51
CA ILE A 51 -1.13 -10.43 4.18
C ILE A 51 0.29 -10.56 3.63
N PRO A 52 0.48 -11.22 2.47
CA PRO A 52 1.82 -11.41 1.90
C PRO A 52 2.54 -10.07 1.68
N GLU A 53 3.81 -10.00 2.02
CA GLU A 53 4.62 -8.80 1.81
C GLU A 53 4.62 -8.36 0.33
N SER A 54 4.67 -9.32 -0.56
CA SER A 54 4.65 -9.07 -2.01
C SER A 54 3.35 -8.42 -2.49
N ALA A 55 2.26 -8.57 -1.75
CA ALA A 55 0.96 -7.98 -2.11
C ALA A 55 0.81 -6.54 -1.60
N ARG A 56 1.56 -6.14 -0.58
CA ARG A 56 1.33 -4.88 0.14
C ARG A 56 1.54 -3.65 -0.74
N GLY A 57 2.57 -3.64 -1.60
CA GLY A 57 2.79 -2.56 -2.55
C GLY A 57 1.64 -2.38 -3.53
N GLY A 58 1.08 -3.49 -4.03
CA GLY A 58 -0.09 -3.48 -4.90
C GLY A 58 -1.34 -2.99 -4.19
N LEU A 59 -1.52 -3.35 -2.91
CA LEU A 59 -2.64 -2.89 -2.10
C LEU A 59 -2.59 -1.37 -1.91
N TRP A 60 -1.43 -0.79 -1.63
CA TRP A 60 -1.26 0.66 -1.55
C TRP A 60 -1.62 1.34 -2.87
N ARG A 61 -1.19 0.78 -4.01
CA ARG A 61 -1.56 1.30 -5.33
C ARG A 61 -3.05 1.24 -5.58
N MET A 62 -3.69 0.13 -5.21
CA MET A 62 -5.15 0.00 -5.30
C MET A 62 -5.85 1.04 -4.44
N ALA A 63 -5.34 1.30 -3.23
CA ALA A 63 -5.92 2.30 -2.34
C ALA A 63 -5.83 3.71 -2.92
N VAL A 64 -4.72 4.05 -3.57
CA VAL A 64 -4.59 5.33 -4.29
C VAL A 64 -5.58 5.40 -5.45
N THR A 65 -5.64 4.36 -6.26
CA THR A 65 -6.55 4.30 -7.41
C THR A 65 -8.02 4.36 -6.98
N ALA A 66 -8.36 3.73 -5.87
CA ALA A 66 -9.71 3.76 -5.32
C ALA A 66 -10.06 5.09 -4.62
N GLY A 67 -9.09 5.99 -4.47
CA GLY A 67 -9.30 7.28 -3.82
C GLY A 67 -9.37 7.21 -2.30
N LEU A 68 -8.90 6.12 -1.69
CA LEU A 68 -8.90 5.96 -0.23
C LEU A 68 -7.76 6.74 0.44
N VAL A 69 -6.64 6.87 -0.26
CA VAL A 69 -5.47 7.60 0.21
C VAL A 69 -4.86 8.40 -0.94
N VAL A 70 -4.11 9.43 -0.61
CA VAL A 70 -3.28 10.19 -1.56
C VAL A 70 -1.85 10.19 -1.05
N LYS A 71 -0.88 10.22 -1.96
CA LYS A 71 0.53 10.32 -1.59
C LYS A 71 0.81 11.70 -1.01
N LYS A 72 1.39 11.73 0.18
CA LYS A 72 1.82 13.00 0.79
C LYS A 72 3.01 13.56 0.02
N ARG A 73 3.00 14.86 -0.23
CA ARG A 73 4.08 15.58 -0.92
C ARG A 73 4.56 16.74 -0.08
N THR A 74 5.80 17.16 -0.33
CA THR A 74 6.35 18.39 0.23
C THR A 74 5.73 19.61 -0.44
N ILE A 75 6.02 20.81 0.08
CA ILE A 75 5.61 22.08 -0.55
C ILE A 75 6.12 22.18 -1.99
N GLU A 76 7.31 21.66 -2.26
CA GLU A 76 7.90 21.64 -3.61
C GLU A 76 7.32 20.58 -4.53
N GLY A 77 6.38 19.76 -4.04
CA GLY A 77 5.75 18.70 -4.81
C GLY A 77 6.50 17.38 -4.82
N LEU A 78 7.57 17.24 -4.05
CA LEU A 78 8.32 16.00 -3.95
C LEU A 78 7.57 14.99 -3.06
N LEU A 79 7.70 13.71 -3.36
CA LEU A 79 7.09 12.66 -2.55
C LEU A 79 7.69 12.66 -1.14
N TRP A 80 6.82 12.62 -0.13
CA TRP A 80 7.25 12.55 1.27
C TRP A 80 7.52 11.10 1.63
N ARG A 81 8.79 10.80 1.92
CA ARG A 81 9.23 9.46 2.30
C ARG A 81 9.94 9.50 3.63
N ILE A 82 9.78 8.43 4.40
CA ILE A 82 10.40 8.27 5.71
C ILE A 82 11.14 6.93 5.76
N PRO A 83 12.11 6.76 6.67
CA PRO A 83 12.77 5.47 6.81
C PRO A 83 11.80 4.36 7.17
N SER A 84 11.97 3.19 6.55
CA SER A 84 11.24 2.01 6.93
C SER A 84 11.73 1.48 8.28
N THR A 85 10.81 1.08 9.15
CA THR A 85 11.12 0.45 10.44
C THR A 85 11.11 -1.07 10.36
N GLY A 86 10.94 -1.65 9.17
CA GLY A 86 10.92 -3.08 8.98
C GLY A 86 12.26 -3.74 9.27
N PRO A 87 12.25 -5.02 9.72
CA PRO A 87 13.47 -5.70 10.14
C PRO A 87 14.49 -5.93 9.00
N SER A 88 14.06 -5.90 7.75
CA SER A 88 14.94 -6.08 6.58
C SER A 88 15.07 -4.80 5.75
N ALA A 89 14.82 -3.65 6.36
CA ALA A 89 14.66 -2.40 5.61
C ALA A 89 15.96 -1.82 5.03
N HIS A 90 17.12 -2.09 5.60
CA HIS A 90 18.44 -1.63 5.11
C HIS A 90 18.42 -0.20 4.54
N ALA A 91 17.97 0.77 5.35
CA ALA A 91 17.86 2.18 4.96
C ALA A 91 16.84 2.47 3.83
N ALA A 92 15.93 1.53 3.52
CA ALA A 92 14.87 1.78 2.54
C ALA A 92 13.92 2.89 3.05
N LEU A 93 13.40 3.67 2.11
CA LEU A 93 12.41 4.70 2.39
C LEU A 93 11.02 4.20 2.00
N VAL A 94 10.02 4.59 2.77
CA VAL A 94 8.61 4.28 2.48
C VAL A 94 7.81 5.56 2.27
N GLN A 95 6.85 5.50 1.36
CA GLN A 95 5.97 6.61 1.06
C GLN A 95 5.01 6.86 2.21
N VAL A 96 4.80 8.12 2.58
CA VAL A 96 3.75 8.54 3.49
C VAL A 96 2.50 8.87 2.68
N TYR A 97 1.36 8.43 3.17
CA TYR A 97 0.05 8.65 2.56
C TYR A 97 -0.85 9.41 3.52
N ARG A 98 -1.82 10.14 2.96
CA ARG A 98 -2.91 10.76 3.72
C ARG A 98 -4.22 10.09 3.35
N ARG A 99 -5.03 9.78 4.34
CA ARG A 99 -6.38 9.29 4.08
C ARG A 99 -7.23 10.41 3.51
N THR A 100 -8.07 10.07 2.54
CA THR A 100 -8.95 11.05 1.88
C THR A 100 -10.19 11.34 2.69
N THR A 101 -10.56 10.47 3.63
CA THR A 101 -11.70 10.67 4.53
C THR A 101 -11.19 10.76 5.95
N CYS A 102 -11.60 11.82 6.65
CA CYS A 102 -11.39 11.89 8.09
C CYS A 102 -12.33 10.92 8.80
N PRO A 103 -11.83 10.22 9.86
CA PRO A 103 -12.71 9.38 10.66
C PRO A 103 -13.79 10.20 11.35
#